data_11943ab5f881db9112705ddc99d65e30
#
_entry.id   11943ab5f881db9112705ddc99d65e30
#
_cell.length_a   1.000
_cell.length_b   1.000
_cell.length_c   1.000
_cell.angle_alpha   90.00
_cell.angle_beta   90.00
_cell.angle_gamma   90.00
#
_symmetry.space_group_name_H-M   'P 1'
#
loop_
_entity.id
_entity.type
_entity.pdbx_description
1 polymer ?
#
loop_
_entity_poly.entity_id
_entity_poly.type
_entity_poly.pdbx_seq_one_letter_code
_entity_poly.pdbx_strand_id
1 'polypeptide(L)'
;MIDAKLPLPPQRAPEQELPTILYVDDEANALKYFQRAIAPMAEVLTATSVEEGKRILDEHGGRIAVLVSDQRMPGAYGNALLSYAWDRHPHIVRILTTAYSELEHTVEAVNQGQIHRYIQKPWDIAALRMELKQALDLAQLRNEHAQLLREKLLVRQRQAIANRIGSLYLLCASLAGPEQQLPVEAYLSAALTAGVTPPEPDWLTMDHADLVSSEAFRSTAFAAAVRQQLDKLERDHPGPGVEQAFEMLQPVFGEALQDRGGTALFLESRLLTEFLETPTGTPVSAVHAFWLASLLWLARRGWSLHLSSSEHGLQGRLVQAEPALKPDHLAAWIEQF
;
A
#
# COMPACT_ATOMS: atom_id res chain seq x y z
N MET A 1 30.03 12.41 41.04
CA MET A 1 29.14 11.23 41.16
C MET A 1 28.61 10.95 39.75
N ILE A 2 29.19 9.94 39.11
CA ILE A 2 28.81 9.55 37.74
C ILE A 2 27.87 8.35 37.91
N ASP A 3 26.59 8.60 37.65
CA ASP A 3 25.57 7.52 37.61
C ASP A 3 25.84 6.60 36.45
N ALA A 4 26.41 5.44 36.73
CA ALA A 4 26.55 4.36 35.76
C ALA A 4 25.19 3.71 35.56
N LYS A 5 24.51 4.04 34.42
CA LYS A 5 23.35 3.28 33.95
C LYS A 5 23.77 1.84 33.70
N LEU A 6 23.19 0.91 34.48
CA LEU A 6 23.29 -0.52 34.21
C LEU A 6 22.83 -0.83 32.77
N PRO A 7 23.53 -1.69 32.03
CA PRO A 7 23.05 -2.14 30.74
C PRO A 7 21.75 -2.94 30.92
N LEU A 8 20.77 -2.60 30.08
CA LEU A 8 19.51 -3.35 29.98
C LEU A 8 19.81 -4.83 29.65
N PRO A 9 19.10 -5.78 30.25
CA PRO A 9 19.27 -7.20 29.91
C PRO A 9 19.01 -7.41 28.40
N PRO A 10 19.75 -8.33 27.76
CA PRO A 10 19.54 -8.61 26.34
C PRO A 10 18.08 -9.02 26.14
N GLN A 11 17.39 -8.28 25.25
CA GLN A 11 16.06 -8.65 24.80
C GLN A 11 16.18 -10.07 24.20
N ARG A 12 15.42 -11.02 24.76
CA ARG A 12 15.31 -12.36 24.18
C ARG A 12 14.88 -12.16 22.73
N ALA A 13 15.67 -12.70 21.80
CA ALA A 13 15.24 -12.83 20.41
C ALA A 13 13.85 -13.51 20.42
N PRO A 14 12.90 -13.06 19.58
CA PRO A 14 11.60 -13.72 19.48
C PRO A 14 11.87 -15.20 19.23
N GLU A 15 11.25 -16.07 20.03
CA GLU A 15 11.26 -17.51 19.78
C GLU A 15 10.79 -17.68 18.32
N GLN A 16 11.67 -18.17 17.46
CA GLN A 16 11.32 -18.42 16.07
C GLN A 16 10.25 -19.52 16.09
N GLU A 17 9.00 -19.13 15.86
CA GLU A 17 7.92 -20.07 15.65
C GLU A 17 8.32 -20.99 14.50
N LEU A 18 8.17 -22.29 14.72
CA LEU A 18 8.47 -23.28 13.69
C LEU A 18 7.56 -23.04 12.48
N PRO A 19 8.10 -23.14 11.25
CA PRO A 19 7.27 -23.00 10.05
C PRO A 19 6.19 -24.08 10.01
N THR A 20 5.04 -23.74 9.44
CA THR A 20 3.89 -24.67 9.39
C THR A 20 3.81 -25.35 8.02
N ILE A 21 3.65 -26.68 8.03
CA ILE A 21 3.39 -27.50 6.85
C ILE A 21 1.98 -28.07 6.96
N LEU A 22 1.17 -27.96 5.90
CA LEU A 22 -0.08 -28.71 5.78
C LEU A 22 0.17 -29.96 4.94
N TYR A 23 -0.11 -31.13 5.51
CA TYR A 23 -0.06 -32.42 4.81
C TYR A 23 -1.46 -33.03 4.68
N VAL A 24 -1.84 -33.36 3.46
CA VAL A 24 -3.18 -33.88 3.12
C VAL A 24 -3.05 -35.25 2.48
N ASP A 25 -3.65 -36.26 3.12
CA ASP A 25 -3.59 -37.67 2.68
C ASP A 25 -4.76 -38.41 3.35
N ASP A 26 -5.49 -39.28 2.63
CA ASP A 26 -6.61 -40.00 3.16
C ASP A 26 -6.20 -41.18 4.09
N GLU A 27 -4.93 -41.56 4.03
CA GLU A 27 -4.40 -42.61 4.89
C GLU A 27 -3.97 -42.08 6.27
N ALA A 28 -4.73 -42.36 7.32
CA ALA A 28 -4.42 -41.95 8.69
C ALA A 28 -3.02 -42.39 9.20
N ASN A 29 -2.49 -43.48 8.68
CA ASN A 29 -1.14 -43.93 9.03
C ASN A 29 -0.07 -43.08 8.34
N ALA A 30 -0.29 -42.67 7.10
CA ALA A 30 0.59 -41.76 6.37
C ALA A 30 0.67 -40.41 7.07
N LEU A 31 -0.47 -39.84 7.51
CA LEU A 31 -0.52 -38.61 8.30
C LEU A 31 0.30 -38.69 9.59
N LYS A 32 0.12 -39.73 10.38
CA LYS A 32 0.86 -39.93 11.66
C LYS A 32 2.35 -40.12 11.42
N TYR A 33 2.71 -40.87 10.39
CA TYR A 33 4.11 -41.13 10.05
C TYR A 33 4.81 -39.84 9.62
N PHE A 34 4.19 -39.09 8.70
CA PHE A 34 4.69 -37.81 8.23
C PHE A 34 4.84 -36.83 9.40
N GLN A 35 3.80 -36.66 10.24
CA GLN A 35 3.84 -35.74 11.37
C GLN A 35 5.01 -36.07 12.32
N ARG A 36 5.21 -37.35 12.67
CA ARG A 36 6.34 -37.75 13.51
C ARG A 36 7.70 -37.53 12.85
N ALA A 37 7.79 -37.77 11.55
CA ALA A 37 9.03 -37.60 10.82
C ALA A 37 9.44 -36.12 10.71
N ILE A 38 8.49 -35.20 10.67
CA ILE A 38 8.71 -33.76 10.37
C ILE A 38 8.63 -32.88 11.63
N ALA A 39 8.01 -33.35 12.73
CA ALA A 39 7.89 -32.59 13.98
C ALA A 39 9.17 -31.90 14.48
N PRO A 40 10.40 -32.43 14.27
CA PRO A 40 11.61 -31.71 14.69
C PRO A 40 11.95 -30.46 13.89
N MET A 41 11.33 -30.24 12.70
CA MET A 41 11.69 -29.16 11.79
C MET A 41 10.54 -28.21 11.45
N ALA A 42 9.28 -28.63 11.65
CA ALA A 42 8.12 -27.84 11.31
C ALA A 42 6.90 -28.26 12.16
N GLU A 43 5.97 -27.33 12.38
CA GLU A 43 4.62 -27.66 12.82
C GLU A 43 3.87 -28.34 11.67
N VAL A 44 3.19 -29.44 11.92
CA VAL A 44 2.45 -30.16 10.87
C VAL A 44 0.96 -30.16 11.18
N LEU A 45 0.20 -29.46 10.33
CA LEU A 45 -1.25 -29.59 10.23
C LEU A 45 -1.57 -30.75 9.28
N THR A 46 -2.63 -31.48 9.56
CA THR A 46 -3.03 -32.64 8.74
C THR A 46 -4.49 -32.55 8.35
N ALA A 47 -4.81 -33.03 7.14
CA ALA A 47 -6.17 -33.19 6.65
C ALA A 47 -6.33 -34.55 5.97
N THR A 48 -7.54 -35.10 5.99
CA THR A 48 -7.88 -36.40 5.42
C THR A 48 -8.55 -36.32 4.07
N SER A 49 -8.83 -35.10 3.58
CA SER A 49 -9.50 -34.87 2.30
C SER A 49 -9.14 -33.50 1.71
N VAL A 50 -9.43 -33.33 0.41
CA VAL A 50 -9.27 -32.04 -0.28
C VAL A 50 -10.14 -30.96 0.35
N GLU A 51 -11.36 -31.27 0.74
CA GLU A 51 -12.30 -30.32 1.34
C GLU A 51 -11.81 -29.84 2.71
N GLU A 52 -11.31 -30.75 3.53
CA GLU A 52 -10.71 -30.41 4.83
C GLU A 52 -9.44 -29.58 4.63
N GLY A 53 -8.62 -29.94 3.64
CA GLY A 53 -7.42 -29.18 3.27
C GLY A 53 -7.74 -27.75 2.86
N LYS A 54 -8.79 -27.53 2.03
CA LYS A 54 -9.25 -26.17 1.65
C LYS A 54 -9.69 -25.36 2.87
N ARG A 55 -10.47 -25.98 3.76
CA ARG A 55 -10.92 -25.30 4.99
C ARG A 55 -9.73 -24.86 5.85
N ILE A 56 -8.73 -25.71 6.03
CA ILE A 56 -7.51 -25.35 6.78
C ILE A 56 -6.72 -24.25 6.07
N LEU A 57 -6.66 -24.25 4.74
CA LEU A 57 -6.04 -23.16 3.97
C LEU A 57 -6.78 -21.84 4.17
N ASP A 58 -8.10 -21.82 4.16
CA ASP A 58 -8.89 -20.61 4.38
C ASP A 58 -8.73 -20.07 5.80
N GLU A 59 -8.66 -20.95 6.81
CA GLU A 59 -8.53 -20.57 8.22
C GLU A 59 -7.08 -20.18 8.61
N HIS A 60 -6.08 -20.85 8.03
CA HIS A 60 -4.68 -20.79 8.49
C HIS A 60 -3.66 -20.51 7.37
N GLY A 61 -4.11 -20.24 6.14
CA GLY A 61 -3.24 -20.11 4.97
C GLY A 61 -2.11 -19.08 5.14
N GLY A 62 -2.33 -18.01 5.89
CA GLY A 62 -1.32 -16.98 6.12
C GLY A 62 -0.06 -17.47 6.87
N ARG A 63 -0.16 -18.56 7.66
CA ARG A 63 0.97 -19.14 8.39
C ARG A 63 1.54 -20.40 7.76
N ILE A 64 0.83 -20.99 6.77
CA ILE A 64 1.29 -22.20 6.09
C ILE A 64 2.37 -21.85 5.09
N ALA A 65 3.56 -22.42 5.26
CA ALA A 65 4.69 -22.21 4.37
C ALA A 65 4.70 -23.23 3.22
N VAL A 66 4.32 -24.48 3.50
CA VAL A 66 4.37 -25.59 2.54
C VAL A 66 3.07 -26.39 2.60
N LEU A 67 2.48 -26.67 1.45
CA LEU A 67 1.38 -27.61 1.28
C LEU A 67 1.91 -28.89 0.61
N VAL A 68 1.70 -30.02 1.22
CA VAL A 68 2.00 -31.35 0.68
C VAL A 68 0.68 -32.09 0.53
N SER A 69 0.36 -32.55 -0.67
CA SER A 69 -0.89 -33.28 -0.93
C SER A 69 -0.62 -34.60 -1.60
N ASP A 70 -1.30 -35.64 -1.14
CA ASP A 70 -1.36 -36.89 -1.92
C ASP A 70 -2.13 -36.67 -3.21
N GLN A 71 -1.73 -37.39 -4.27
CA GLN A 71 -2.34 -37.28 -5.59
C GLN A 71 -3.73 -37.92 -5.62
N ARG A 72 -3.90 -39.08 -5.00
CA ARG A 72 -5.15 -39.84 -5.05
C ARG A 72 -5.82 -39.92 -3.69
N MET A 73 -6.94 -39.23 -3.59
CA MET A 73 -7.81 -39.31 -2.41
C MET A 73 -9.24 -39.63 -2.84
N PRO A 74 -10.04 -40.30 -2.02
CA PRO A 74 -11.44 -40.58 -2.32
C PRO A 74 -12.21 -39.30 -2.67
N GLY A 75 -12.86 -39.28 -3.82
CA GLY A 75 -13.71 -38.16 -4.24
C GLY A 75 -13.01 -36.98 -4.94
N ALA A 76 -11.70 -36.78 -4.76
CA ALA A 76 -10.98 -35.71 -5.42
C ALA A 76 -9.48 -36.00 -5.56
N TYR A 77 -8.84 -35.36 -6.54
CA TYR A 77 -7.39 -35.43 -6.74
C TYR A 77 -6.67 -34.31 -6.01
N GLY A 78 -5.45 -34.56 -5.50
CA GLY A 78 -4.60 -33.58 -4.84
C GLY A 78 -4.31 -32.35 -5.69
N ASN A 79 -4.24 -32.50 -7.03
CA ASN A 79 -4.07 -31.37 -7.95
C ASN A 79 -5.15 -30.29 -7.76
N ALA A 80 -6.38 -30.65 -7.44
CA ALA A 80 -7.45 -29.68 -7.20
C ALA A 80 -7.17 -28.81 -5.96
N LEU A 81 -6.56 -29.40 -4.91
CA LEU A 81 -6.15 -28.64 -3.72
C LEU A 81 -4.94 -27.73 -4.02
N LEU A 82 -3.98 -28.22 -4.81
CA LEU A 82 -2.79 -27.45 -5.18
C LEU A 82 -3.16 -26.28 -6.09
N SER A 83 -4.10 -26.46 -7.03
CA SER A 83 -4.66 -25.39 -7.86
C SER A 83 -5.39 -24.35 -7.00
N TYR A 84 -6.21 -24.79 -6.03
CA TYR A 84 -6.88 -23.90 -5.10
C TYR A 84 -5.88 -23.04 -4.30
N ALA A 85 -4.80 -23.66 -3.80
CA ALA A 85 -3.74 -22.96 -3.10
C ALA A 85 -2.95 -22.02 -4.01
N TRP A 86 -2.80 -22.35 -5.31
CA TRP A 86 -2.18 -21.45 -6.27
C TRP A 86 -2.95 -20.14 -6.42
N ASP A 87 -4.26 -20.24 -6.56
CA ASP A 87 -5.11 -19.08 -6.83
C ASP A 87 -5.28 -18.18 -5.58
N ARG A 88 -5.42 -18.77 -4.40
CA ARG A 88 -5.75 -18.03 -3.17
C ARG A 88 -4.57 -17.77 -2.24
N HIS A 89 -3.56 -18.62 -2.28
CA HIS A 89 -2.39 -18.59 -1.38
C HIS A 89 -1.08 -18.76 -2.18
N PRO A 90 -0.77 -17.87 -3.12
CA PRO A 90 0.37 -18.04 -4.05
C PRO A 90 1.73 -18.11 -3.37
N HIS A 91 1.84 -17.61 -2.12
CA HIS A 91 3.07 -17.68 -1.31
C HIS A 91 3.40 -19.11 -0.85
N ILE A 92 2.40 -20.00 -0.74
CA ILE A 92 2.59 -21.37 -0.26
C ILE A 92 3.36 -22.19 -1.30
N VAL A 93 4.43 -22.86 -0.86
CA VAL A 93 5.14 -23.85 -1.68
C VAL A 93 4.33 -25.14 -1.73
N ARG A 94 4.04 -25.61 -2.95
CA ARG A 94 3.13 -26.74 -3.21
C ARG A 94 3.89 -27.96 -3.68
N ILE A 95 3.69 -29.06 -2.98
CA ILE A 95 4.34 -30.35 -3.24
C ILE A 95 3.26 -31.40 -3.43
N LEU A 96 3.40 -32.23 -4.46
CA LEU A 96 2.56 -33.37 -4.70
C LEU A 96 3.28 -34.65 -4.27
N THR A 97 2.59 -35.54 -3.55
CA THR A 97 3.11 -36.91 -3.31
C THR A 97 2.37 -37.90 -4.18
N THR A 98 3.09 -38.83 -4.80
CA THR A 98 2.52 -39.75 -5.77
C THR A 98 3.17 -41.14 -5.72
N ALA A 99 2.42 -42.18 -6.08
CA ALA A 99 2.96 -43.52 -6.31
C ALA A 99 3.65 -43.61 -7.69
N TYR A 100 4.52 -44.59 -7.84
CA TYR A 100 5.37 -44.77 -9.05
C TYR A 100 4.62 -44.80 -10.39
N SER A 101 3.36 -45.20 -10.40
CA SER A 101 2.58 -45.43 -11.63
C SER A 101 1.92 -44.17 -12.22
N GLU A 102 2.14 -42.96 -11.65
CA GLU A 102 1.36 -41.76 -11.95
C GLU A 102 2.19 -40.56 -12.46
N LEU A 103 3.43 -40.84 -12.84
CA LEU A 103 4.39 -39.81 -13.27
C LEU A 103 3.94 -38.94 -14.47
N GLU A 104 3.21 -39.55 -15.43
CA GLU A 104 2.81 -38.82 -16.64
C GLU A 104 1.84 -37.67 -16.39
N HIS A 105 0.87 -37.84 -15.50
CA HIS A 105 -0.07 -36.77 -15.12
C HIS A 105 0.58 -35.68 -14.20
N THR A 106 1.66 -36.04 -13.51
CA THR A 106 2.40 -35.15 -12.62
C THR A 106 3.24 -34.13 -13.43
N VAL A 107 3.80 -34.55 -14.57
CA VAL A 107 4.62 -33.70 -15.43
C VAL A 107 3.81 -32.52 -15.99
N GLU A 108 2.56 -32.72 -16.34
CA GLU A 108 1.68 -31.67 -16.85
C GLU A 108 1.39 -30.59 -15.79
N ALA A 109 1.11 -31.01 -14.56
CA ALA A 109 0.87 -30.08 -13.44
C ALA A 109 2.14 -29.29 -13.03
N VAL A 110 3.32 -29.89 -13.15
CA VAL A 110 4.62 -29.18 -12.97
C VAL A 110 4.81 -28.13 -14.07
N ASN A 111 4.55 -28.51 -15.31
CA ASN A 111 4.72 -27.63 -16.49
C ASN A 111 3.76 -26.42 -16.47
N GLN A 112 2.58 -26.58 -15.86
CA GLN A 112 1.62 -25.49 -15.66
C GLN A 112 1.99 -24.57 -14.49
N GLY A 113 3.11 -24.82 -13.77
CA GLY A 113 3.57 -24.02 -12.63
C GLY A 113 2.72 -24.14 -11.37
N GLN A 114 1.75 -25.05 -11.34
CA GLN A 114 0.84 -25.25 -10.19
C GLN A 114 1.51 -25.94 -9.02
N ILE A 115 2.54 -26.76 -9.25
CA ILE A 115 3.35 -27.43 -8.23
C ILE A 115 4.82 -27.08 -8.37
N HIS A 116 5.50 -27.02 -7.21
CA HIS A 116 6.92 -26.70 -7.17
C HIS A 116 7.80 -27.96 -7.27
N ARG A 117 7.27 -29.06 -6.72
CA ARG A 117 7.98 -30.33 -6.67
C ARG A 117 7.00 -31.49 -6.47
N TYR A 118 7.41 -32.69 -6.87
CA TYR A 118 6.75 -33.93 -6.51
C TYR A 118 7.69 -34.82 -5.69
N ILE A 119 7.12 -35.64 -4.80
CA ILE A 119 7.84 -36.60 -3.99
C ILE A 119 7.20 -37.97 -4.18
N GLN A 120 8.02 -38.93 -4.56
CA GLN A 120 7.55 -40.28 -4.85
C GLN A 120 7.43 -41.11 -3.57
N LYS A 121 6.31 -41.83 -3.44
CA LYS A 121 6.12 -42.87 -2.38
C LYS A 121 6.66 -44.24 -2.85
N PRO A 122 7.23 -45.09 -1.98
CA PRO A 122 7.46 -44.86 -0.55
C PRO A 122 8.66 -43.94 -0.28
N TRP A 123 8.61 -43.15 0.81
CA TRP A 123 9.67 -42.21 1.15
C TRP A 123 10.77 -42.79 2.00
N ASP A 124 12.00 -42.45 1.71
CA ASP A 124 13.08 -42.43 2.70
C ASP A 124 12.94 -41.19 3.59
N ILE A 125 13.05 -41.34 4.92
CA ILE A 125 12.86 -40.22 5.88
C ILE A 125 13.90 -39.15 5.66
N ALA A 126 15.17 -39.50 5.38
CA ALA A 126 16.21 -38.51 5.19
C ALA A 126 15.99 -37.70 3.90
N ALA A 127 15.59 -38.38 2.81
CA ALA A 127 15.24 -37.76 1.56
C ALA A 127 14.01 -36.84 1.72
N LEU A 128 12.93 -37.31 2.38
CA LEU A 128 11.75 -36.49 2.66
C LEU A 128 12.08 -35.20 3.45
N ARG A 129 12.88 -35.34 4.51
CA ARG A 129 13.33 -34.17 5.30
C ARG A 129 14.13 -33.18 4.47
N MET A 130 15.02 -33.67 3.60
CA MET A 130 15.81 -32.82 2.73
C MET A 130 14.92 -32.05 1.74
N GLU A 131 13.96 -32.73 1.11
CA GLU A 131 13.01 -32.11 0.19
C GLU A 131 12.14 -31.04 0.87
N LEU A 132 11.63 -31.34 2.05
CA LEU A 132 10.82 -30.41 2.82
C LEU A 132 11.65 -29.23 3.34
N LYS A 133 12.91 -29.47 3.75
CA LYS A 133 13.81 -28.38 4.13
C LYS A 133 14.00 -27.41 2.97
N GLN A 134 14.29 -27.90 1.77
CA GLN A 134 14.43 -27.04 0.58
C GLN A 134 13.13 -26.29 0.27
N ALA A 135 11.97 -26.91 0.47
CA ALA A 135 10.68 -26.24 0.29
C ALA A 135 10.45 -25.14 1.32
N LEU A 136 10.81 -25.36 2.57
CA LEU A 136 10.74 -24.36 3.64
C LEU A 136 11.71 -23.19 3.37
N ASP A 137 12.94 -23.50 2.97
CA ASP A 137 13.93 -22.47 2.59
C ASP A 137 13.42 -21.62 1.42
N LEU A 138 12.77 -22.24 0.43
CA LEU A 138 12.14 -21.52 -0.70
C LEU A 138 10.98 -20.64 -0.23
N ALA A 139 10.11 -21.14 0.67
CA ALA A 139 9.00 -20.37 1.20
C ALA A 139 9.50 -19.17 2.01
N GLN A 140 10.52 -19.37 2.84
CA GLN A 140 11.15 -18.30 3.60
C GLN A 140 11.74 -17.23 2.68
N LEU A 141 12.53 -17.62 1.69
CA LEU A 141 13.13 -16.69 0.71
C LEU A 141 12.06 -15.87 -0.03
N ARG A 142 10.94 -16.49 -0.41
CA ARG A 142 9.82 -15.78 -1.05
C ARG A 142 9.16 -14.77 -0.13
N ASN A 143 8.95 -15.12 1.13
CA ASN A 143 8.38 -14.21 2.13
C ASN A 143 9.32 -13.03 2.40
N GLU A 144 10.61 -13.28 2.60
CA GLU A 144 11.60 -12.23 2.78
C GLU A 144 11.68 -11.29 1.57
N HIS A 145 11.66 -11.84 0.35
CA HIS A 145 11.64 -11.04 -0.86
C HIS A 145 10.37 -10.20 -0.98
N ALA A 146 9.19 -10.78 -0.69
CA ALA A 146 7.93 -10.05 -0.71
C ALA A 146 7.90 -8.93 0.35
N GLN A 147 8.46 -9.19 1.54
CA GLN A 147 8.58 -8.18 2.59
C GLN A 147 9.50 -7.04 2.17
N LEU A 148 10.68 -7.34 1.64
CA LEU A 148 11.63 -6.34 1.14
C LEU A 148 11.02 -5.47 0.02
N LEU A 149 10.22 -6.09 -0.86
CA LEU A 149 9.50 -5.34 -1.90
C LEU A 149 8.47 -4.39 -1.30
N ARG A 150 7.70 -4.83 -0.29
CA ARG A 150 6.74 -3.98 0.42
C ARG A 150 7.43 -2.82 1.14
N GLU A 151 8.53 -3.08 1.84
CA GLU A 151 9.30 -2.05 2.53
C GLU A 151 9.85 -1.01 1.54
N LYS A 152 10.43 -1.46 0.42
CA LYS A 152 10.89 -0.56 -0.65
C LYS A 152 9.74 0.26 -1.23
N LEU A 153 8.58 -0.32 -1.41
CA LEU A 153 7.38 0.36 -1.89
C LEU A 153 7.00 1.50 -0.94
N LEU A 154 6.86 1.20 0.35
CA LEU A 154 6.50 2.19 1.37
C LEU A 154 7.51 3.34 1.47
N VAL A 155 8.82 3.03 1.44
CA VAL A 155 9.87 4.07 1.46
C VAL A 155 9.73 4.99 0.24
N ARG A 156 9.52 4.43 -0.95
CA ARG A 156 9.39 5.23 -2.17
C ARG A 156 8.10 6.04 -2.21
N GLN A 157 7.00 5.50 -1.71
CA GLN A 157 5.75 6.24 -1.58
C GLN A 157 5.93 7.45 -0.66
N ARG A 158 6.53 7.27 0.51
CA ARG A 158 6.85 8.37 1.43
C ARG A 158 7.76 9.42 0.78
N GLN A 159 8.79 8.98 0.06
CA GLN A 159 9.70 9.89 -0.63
C GLN A 159 8.98 10.67 -1.73
N ALA A 160 8.08 10.05 -2.49
CA ALA A 160 7.28 10.72 -3.51
C ALA A 160 6.39 11.80 -2.89
N ILE A 161 5.68 11.48 -1.81
CA ILE A 161 4.85 12.45 -1.06
C ILE A 161 5.71 13.61 -0.53
N ALA A 162 6.85 13.32 0.12
CA ALA A 162 7.74 14.35 0.64
C ALA A 162 8.26 15.31 -0.46
N ASN A 163 8.65 14.76 -1.61
CA ASN A 163 9.08 15.54 -2.76
C ASN A 163 7.95 16.41 -3.32
N ARG A 164 6.73 15.89 -3.39
CA ARG A 164 5.54 16.64 -3.84
C ARG A 164 5.18 17.75 -2.86
N ILE A 165 5.23 17.49 -1.56
CA ILE A 165 5.03 18.53 -0.53
C ILE A 165 6.10 19.61 -0.67
N GLY A 166 7.38 19.24 -0.86
CA GLY A 166 8.46 20.19 -1.13
C GLY A 166 8.22 21.04 -2.39
N SER A 167 7.73 20.42 -3.46
CA SER A 167 7.37 21.13 -4.69
C SER A 167 6.22 22.10 -4.50
N LEU A 168 5.18 21.72 -3.73
CA LEU A 168 4.08 22.62 -3.35
C LEU A 168 4.59 23.81 -2.53
N TYR A 169 5.46 23.54 -1.56
CA TYR A 169 6.06 24.59 -0.73
C TYR A 169 6.83 25.62 -1.59
N LEU A 170 7.70 25.15 -2.49
CA LEU A 170 8.46 26.02 -3.39
C LEU A 170 7.54 26.80 -4.36
N LEU A 171 6.50 26.16 -4.87
CA LEU A 171 5.51 26.81 -5.72
C LEU A 171 4.79 27.93 -4.96
N CYS A 172 4.27 27.64 -3.77
CA CYS A 172 3.59 28.64 -2.93
C CYS A 172 4.54 29.76 -2.53
N ALA A 173 5.81 29.45 -2.22
CA ALA A 173 6.85 30.45 -1.93
C ALA A 173 7.04 31.44 -3.09
N SER A 174 7.03 30.93 -4.32
CA SER A 174 7.20 31.75 -5.53
C SER A 174 6.00 32.64 -5.86
N LEU A 175 4.80 32.28 -5.38
CA LEU A 175 3.55 32.95 -5.73
C LEU A 175 2.95 33.80 -4.61
N ALA A 176 3.06 33.36 -3.35
CA ALA A 176 2.47 34.04 -2.18
C ALA A 176 3.44 34.97 -1.44
N GLY A 177 4.74 34.88 -1.72
CA GLY A 177 5.75 35.69 -1.01
C GLY A 177 5.90 35.27 0.46
N PRO A 178 6.02 36.23 1.42
CA PRO A 178 6.25 35.91 2.83
C PRO A 178 5.09 35.15 3.50
N GLU A 179 3.89 35.24 2.97
CA GLU A 179 2.68 34.53 3.43
C GLU A 179 2.57 33.10 2.85
N GLN A 180 3.64 32.59 2.28
CA GLN A 180 3.72 31.32 1.54
C GLN A 180 3.27 30.10 2.32
N GLN A 181 3.36 30.11 3.63
CA GLN A 181 3.05 28.95 4.48
C GLN A 181 1.54 28.68 4.55
N LEU A 182 0.71 29.72 4.54
CA LEU A 182 -0.73 29.63 4.68
C LEU A 182 -1.41 28.75 3.62
N PRO A 183 -1.15 28.93 2.31
CA PRO A 183 -1.79 28.07 1.30
C PRO A 183 -1.27 26.62 1.34
N VAL A 184 -0.01 26.40 1.70
CA VAL A 184 0.53 25.04 1.88
C VAL A 184 -0.15 24.35 3.04
N GLU A 185 -0.28 25.03 4.17
CA GLU A 185 -0.93 24.50 5.37
C GLU A 185 -2.40 24.18 5.11
N ALA A 186 -3.13 25.08 4.48
CA ALA A 186 -4.51 24.86 4.10
C ALA A 186 -4.65 23.66 3.16
N TYR A 187 -3.76 23.53 2.19
CA TYR A 187 -3.73 22.40 1.25
C TYR A 187 -3.44 21.09 1.98
N LEU A 188 -2.40 21.02 2.81
CA LEU A 188 -2.01 19.80 3.50
C LEU A 188 -3.03 19.39 4.56
N SER A 189 -3.61 20.36 5.30
CA SER A 189 -4.71 20.11 6.23
C SER A 189 -5.94 19.54 5.52
N ALA A 190 -6.28 20.08 4.35
CA ALA A 190 -7.35 19.58 3.51
C ALA A 190 -7.06 18.14 3.05
N ALA A 191 -5.85 17.89 2.59
CA ALA A 191 -5.41 16.57 2.12
C ALA A 191 -5.44 15.52 3.24
N LEU A 192 -4.94 15.86 4.45
CA LEU A 192 -5.01 14.97 5.61
C LEU A 192 -6.44 14.64 6.02
N THR A 193 -7.32 15.66 6.04
CA THR A 193 -8.73 15.48 6.39
C THR A 193 -9.48 14.65 5.35
N ALA A 194 -9.10 14.79 4.07
CA ALA A 194 -9.64 14.03 2.95
C ALA A 194 -9.16 12.56 2.93
N GLY A 195 -8.00 12.29 3.52
CA GLY A 195 -7.28 11.03 3.41
C GLY A 195 -6.50 10.95 2.10
N VAL A 196 -5.20 10.73 2.18
CA VAL A 196 -4.31 10.61 1.01
C VAL A 196 -3.94 9.16 0.80
N THR A 197 -4.16 8.67 -0.41
CA THR A 197 -3.64 7.38 -0.86
C THR A 197 -2.37 7.63 -1.67
N PRO A 198 -1.17 7.29 -1.14
CA PRO A 198 0.07 7.50 -1.87
C PRO A 198 0.05 6.80 -3.23
N PRO A 199 0.60 7.39 -4.29
CA PRO A 199 0.61 6.77 -5.60
C PRO A 199 1.45 5.50 -5.57
N GLU A 200 0.97 4.46 -6.25
CA GLU A 200 1.80 3.30 -6.52
C GLU A 200 2.90 3.74 -7.50
N PRO A 201 4.17 3.63 -7.12
CA PRO A 201 5.24 4.01 -8.03
C PRO A 201 5.32 2.99 -9.15
N ASP A 202 5.32 3.48 -10.38
CA ASP A 202 5.47 2.68 -11.60
C ASP A 202 6.94 2.23 -11.80
N TRP A 203 7.61 1.94 -10.71
CA TRP A 203 9.04 1.67 -10.63
C TRP A 203 9.45 0.29 -11.13
N LEU A 204 8.50 -0.58 -11.42
CA LEU A 204 8.77 -1.84 -12.12
C LEU A 204 9.07 -1.61 -13.60
N THR A 205 8.59 -0.50 -14.16
CA THR A 205 8.71 -0.16 -15.58
C THR A 205 9.57 1.08 -15.86
N MET A 206 9.79 1.94 -14.85
CA MET A 206 10.59 3.17 -14.98
C MET A 206 11.90 3.06 -14.19
N ASP A 207 13.00 3.51 -14.77
CA ASP A 207 14.21 3.70 -14.01
C ASP A 207 14.14 4.95 -13.12
N HIS A 208 15.12 5.13 -12.24
CA HIS A 208 15.10 6.22 -11.28
C HIS A 208 15.21 7.61 -11.96
N ALA A 209 15.96 7.70 -13.05
CA ALA A 209 16.16 8.96 -13.78
C ALA A 209 14.87 9.38 -14.48
N ASP A 210 14.17 8.44 -15.09
CA ASP A 210 12.87 8.67 -15.74
C ASP A 210 11.82 9.10 -14.72
N LEU A 211 11.81 8.47 -13.53
CA LEU A 211 10.90 8.85 -12.45
C LEU A 211 11.12 10.30 -11.99
N VAL A 212 12.39 10.69 -11.74
CA VAL A 212 12.74 12.04 -11.30
C VAL A 212 12.39 13.06 -12.39
N SER A 213 12.69 12.75 -13.65
CA SER A 213 12.39 13.63 -14.78
C SER A 213 10.89 13.84 -14.96
N SER A 214 10.11 12.77 -14.84
CA SER A 214 8.64 12.81 -14.96
C SER A 214 7.99 13.58 -13.82
N GLU A 215 8.45 13.42 -12.58
CA GLU A 215 7.98 14.23 -11.42
C GLU A 215 8.34 15.71 -11.58
N ALA A 216 9.54 16.03 -12.06
CA ALA A 216 9.95 17.42 -12.32
C ALA A 216 9.09 18.07 -13.41
N PHE A 217 8.86 17.36 -14.52
CA PHE A 217 7.98 17.82 -15.59
C PHE A 217 6.56 18.05 -15.11
N ARG A 218 5.99 17.08 -14.37
CA ARG A 218 4.66 17.14 -13.79
C ARG A 218 4.51 18.34 -12.83
N SER A 219 5.47 18.54 -11.94
CA SER A 219 5.47 19.66 -10.99
C SER A 219 5.57 21.00 -11.71
N THR A 220 6.38 21.10 -12.78
CA THR A 220 6.52 22.32 -13.59
C THR A 220 5.24 22.64 -14.34
N ALA A 221 4.61 21.63 -14.96
CA ALA A 221 3.34 21.80 -15.66
C ALA A 221 2.23 22.25 -14.72
N PHE A 222 2.15 21.61 -13.53
CA PHE A 222 1.20 22.00 -12.49
C PHE A 222 1.42 23.44 -12.02
N ALA A 223 2.67 23.82 -11.75
CA ALA A 223 3.02 25.19 -11.36
C ALA A 223 2.59 26.24 -12.38
N ALA A 224 2.78 25.94 -13.67
CA ALA A 224 2.32 26.82 -14.76
C ALA A 224 0.80 26.94 -14.77
N ALA A 225 0.07 25.82 -14.62
CA ALA A 225 -1.38 25.81 -14.56
C ALA A 225 -1.91 26.59 -13.34
N VAL A 226 -1.34 26.40 -12.16
CA VAL A 226 -1.70 27.15 -10.94
C VAL A 226 -1.50 28.65 -11.14
N ARG A 227 -0.37 29.07 -11.71
CA ARG A 227 -0.09 30.49 -11.99
C ARG A 227 -1.15 31.06 -12.92
N GLN A 228 -1.47 30.36 -13.99
CA GLN A 228 -2.50 30.79 -14.94
C GLN A 228 -3.87 30.97 -14.28
N GLN A 229 -4.26 30.03 -13.43
CA GLN A 229 -5.53 30.10 -12.70
C GLN A 229 -5.53 31.23 -11.67
N LEU A 230 -4.42 31.46 -10.98
CA LEU A 230 -4.27 32.53 -10.00
C LEU A 230 -4.37 33.91 -10.68
N ASP A 231 -3.69 34.10 -11.82
CA ASP A 231 -3.75 35.34 -12.61
C ASP A 231 -5.18 35.59 -13.12
N LYS A 232 -5.94 34.55 -13.44
CA LYS A 232 -7.33 34.64 -13.80
C LYS A 232 -8.19 35.09 -12.61
N LEU A 233 -8.06 34.46 -11.46
CA LEU A 233 -8.77 34.81 -10.23
C LEU A 233 -8.52 36.25 -9.79
N GLU A 234 -7.28 36.73 -9.89
CA GLU A 234 -6.94 38.11 -9.54
C GLU A 234 -7.55 39.13 -10.49
N ARG A 235 -7.71 38.80 -11.78
CA ARG A 235 -8.38 39.66 -12.74
C ARG A 235 -9.89 39.68 -12.58
N ASP A 236 -10.49 38.52 -12.36
CA ASP A 236 -11.94 38.35 -12.28
C ASP A 236 -12.48 38.86 -10.93
N HIS A 237 -11.66 38.78 -9.86
CA HIS A 237 -12.02 39.13 -8.48
C HIS A 237 -10.95 40.04 -7.83
N PRO A 238 -10.77 41.29 -8.28
CA PRO A 238 -9.70 42.18 -7.81
C PRO A 238 -9.94 42.78 -6.42
N GLY A 239 -11.15 42.62 -5.86
CA GLY A 239 -11.51 43.17 -4.55
C GLY A 239 -10.88 42.43 -3.38
N PRO A 240 -10.86 43.05 -2.18
CA PRO A 240 -10.34 42.43 -0.96
C PRO A 240 -11.34 41.44 -0.30
N GLY A 241 -12.60 41.44 -0.76
CA GLY A 241 -13.65 40.58 -0.21
C GLY A 241 -13.44 39.11 -0.58
N VAL A 242 -13.80 38.22 0.38
CA VAL A 242 -13.74 36.76 0.20
C VAL A 242 -15.12 36.11 0.35
N GLU A 243 -16.17 36.92 0.46
CA GLU A 243 -17.54 36.43 0.72
C GLU A 243 -18.06 35.53 -0.41
N GLN A 244 -17.57 35.71 -1.62
CA GLN A 244 -17.93 34.93 -2.81
C GLN A 244 -16.96 33.78 -3.09
N ALA A 245 -16.04 33.45 -2.15
CA ALA A 245 -15.01 32.42 -2.38
C ALA A 245 -15.61 31.06 -2.74
N PHE A 246 -16.72 30.66 -2.11
CA PHE A 246 -17.38 29.38 -2.43
C PHE A 246 -18.17 29.45 -3.73
N GLU A 247 -18.75 30.62 -4.06
CA GLU A 247 -19.40 30.82 -5.38
C GLU A 247 -18.41 30.72 -6.53
N MET A 248 -17.13 31.14 -6.34
CA MET A 248 -16.07 30.99 -7.34
C MET A 248 -15.68 29.53 -7.55
N LEU A 249 -15.73 28.70 -6.52
CA LEU A 249 -15.41 27.28 -6.60
C LEU A 249 -16.50 26.47 -7.34
N GLN A 250 -17.77 26.88 -7.21
CA GLN A 250 -18.92 26.16 -7.74
C GLN A 250 -18.83 25.83 -9.25
N PRO A 251 -18.47 26.75 -10.15
CA PRO A 251 -18.37 26.46 -11.59
C PRO A 251 -17.29 25.43 -11.93
N VAL A 252 -16.27 25.29 -11.10
CA VAL A 252 -15.13 24.40 -11.33
C VAL A 252 -15.35 23.03 -10.70
N PHE A 253 -15.94 23.00 -9.50
CA PHE A 253 -16.21 21.75 -8.77
C PHE A 253 -17.57 21.14 -9.13
N GLY A 254 -18.48 21.94 -9.75
CA GLY A 254 -19.78 21.45 -10.17
C GLY A 254 -20.59 20.84 -9.01
N GLU A 255 -21.12 19.63 -9.24
CA GLU A 255 -21.91 18.91 -8.24
C GLU A 255 -21.10 18.39 -7.04
N ALA A 256 -19.76 18.35 -7.17
CA ALA A 256 -18.88 17.94 -6.08
C ALA A 256 -18.76 18.98 -4.95
N LEU A 257 -19.31 20.18 -5.13
CA LEU A 257 -19.34 21.24 -4.14
C LEU A 257 -20.77 21.73 -3.92
N GLN A 258 -21.18 21.85 -2.66
CA GLN A 258 -22.45 22.47 -2.26
C GLN A 258 -22.16 23.69 -1.39
N ASP A 259 -22.50 24.88 -1.86
CA ASP A 259 -22.46 26.09 -1.04
C ASP A 259 -23.68 26.10 -0.09
N ARG A 260 -23.41 26.38 1.19
CA ARG A 260 -24.41 26.44 2.28
C ARG A 260 -24.42 27.77 2.99
N GLY A 261 -24.13 28.86 2.28
CA GLY A 261 -24.21 30.20 2.85
C GLY A 261 -23.12 30.46 3.90
N GLY A 262 -21.87 30.61 3.47
CA GLY A 262 -20.71 30.85 4.34
C GLY A 262 -19.94 29.61 4.74
N THR A 263 -20.44 28.42 4.39
CA THR A 263 -19.71 27.14 4.43
C THR A 263 -19.90 26.38 3.12
N ALA A 264 -18.96 25.52 2.79
CA ALA A 264 -19.06 24.66 1.63
C ALA A 264 -18.96 23.18 2.02
N LEU A 265 -19.71 22.32 1.35
CA LEU A 265 -19.60 20.86 1.50
C LEU A 265 -18.95 20.28 0.25
N PHE A 266 -17.77 19.69 0.41
CA PHE A 266 -17.07 18.95 -0.63
C PHE A 266 -17.47 17.49 -0.56
N LEU A 267 -18.05 16.99 -1.63
CA LEU A 267 -18.57 15.61 -1.74
C LEU A 267 -17.51 14.63 -2.27
N GLU A 268 -16.54 15.14 -3.04
CA GLU A 268 -15.46 14.36 -3.65
C GLU A 268 -14.10 14.78 -3.09
N SER A 269 -13.57 14.01 -2.14
CA SER A 269 -12.29 14.29 -1.49
C SER A 269 -11.07 14.22 -2.44
N ARG A 270 -11.12 13.35 -3.47
CA ARG A 270 -10.04 13.18 -4.45
C ARG A 270 -9.71 14.47 -5.21
N LEU A 271 -10.68 15.36 -5.40
CA LEU A 271 -10.43 16.66 -6.04
C LEU A 271 -9.49 17.55 -5.23
N LEU A 272 -9.35 17.29 -3.92
CA LEU A 272 -8.50 18.08 -3.02
C LEU A 272 -7.09 17.48 -2.86
N THR A 273 -6.87 16.22 -3.23
CA THR A 273 -5.64 15.44 -2.97
C THR A 273 -4.88 15.05 -4.24
N GLU A 274 -5.44 15.31 -5.41
CA GLU A 274 -4.98 14.81 -6.71
C GLU A 274 -3.48 14.98 -6.96
N PHE A 275 -2.87 16.11 -6.60
CA PHE A 275 -1.44 16.32 -6.80
C PHE A 275 -0.58 15.34 -5.99
N LEU A 276 -1.04 14.92 -4.81
CA LEU A 276 -0.32 13.97 -3.97
C LEU A 276 -0.52 12.52 -4.42
N GLU A 277 -1.71 12.19 -4.94
CA GLU A 277 -2.13 10.80 -5.21
C GLU A 277 -1.89 10.32 -6.63
N THR A 278 -1.92 11.22 -7.62
CA THR A 278 -1.88 10.84 -9.03
C THR A 278 -0.56 10.16 -9.40
N PRO A 279 -0.55 9.08 -10.21
CA PRO A 279 0.67 8.46 -10.71
C PRO A 279 1.59 9.45 -11.43
N THR A 280 2.89 9.19 -11.41
CA THR A 280 3.93 10.11 -11.92
C THR A 280 3.75 10.49 -13.39
N GLY A 281 3.33 9.55 -14.23
CA GLY A 281 3.08 9.78 -15.66
C GLY A 281 1.76 10.50 -15.98
N THR A 282 0.92 10.78 -14.96
CA THR A 282 -0.40 11.36 -15.16
C THR A 282 -0.37 12.87 -14.87
N PRO A 283 -0.82 13.73 -15.80
CA PRO A 283 -0.91 15.17 -15.56
C PRO A 283 -1.96 15.47 -14.48
N VAL A 284 -1.73 16.54 -13.73
CA VAL A 284 -2.67 17.05 -12.74
C VAL A 284 -3.77 17.86 -13.44
N SER A 285 -5.01 17.71 -13.00
CA SER A 285 -6.16 18.34 -13.63
C SER A 285 -6.17 19.87 -13.47
N ALA A 286 -6.87 20.56 -14.38
CA ALA A 286 -7.10 21.98 -14.27
C ALA A 286 -7.96 22.37 -13.06
N VAL A 287 -8.85 21.47 -12.63
CA VAL A 287 -9.67 21.63 -11.41
C VAL A 287 -8.78 21.71 -10.19
N HIS A 288 -7.80 20.82 -10.09
CA HIS A 288 -6.87 20.80 -8.96
C HIS A 288 -5.89 22.00 -8.99
N ALA A 289 -5.46 22.44 -10.18
CA ALA A 289 -4.69 23.67 -10.30
C ALA A 289 -5.50 24.90 -9.84
N PHE A 290 -6.78 24.96 -10.15
CA PHE A 290 -7.69 25.98 -9.66
C PHE A 290 -7.88 25.93 -8.15
N TRP A 291 -7.98 24.70 -7.59
CA TRP A 291 -8.04 24.51 -6.14
C TRP A 291 -6.88 25.17 -5.41
N LEU A 292 -5.63 24.84 -5.78
CA LEU A 292 -4.45 25.46 -5.17
C LEU A 292 -4.39 26.96 -5.43
N ALA A 293 -4.75 27.40 -6.64
CA ALA A 293 -4.82 28.83 -6.95
C ALA A 293 -5.83 29.58 -6.07
N SER A 294 -6.96 28.94 -5.71
CA SER A 294 -7.95 29.52 -4.81
C SER A 294 -7.43 29.68 -3.38
N LEU A 295 -6.66 28.70 -2.89
CA LEU A 295 -5.99 28.81 -1.59
C LEU A 295 -4.94 29.92 -1.57
N LEU A 296 -4.17 30.08 -2.66
CA LEU A 296 -3.23 31.19 -2.82
C LEU A 296 -3.94 32.55 -2.88
N TRP A 297 -5.05 32.62 -3.59
CA TRP A 297 -5.88 33.83 -3.70
C TRP A 297 -6.46 34.25 -2.34
N LEU A 298 -6.93 33.28 -1.54
CA LEU A 298 -7.39 33.52 -0.17
C LEU A 298 -6.26 34.00 0.75
N ALA A 299 -5.10 33.34 0.69
CA ALA A 299 -3.96 33.67 1.55
C ALA A 299 -3.46 35.09 1.30
N ARG A 300 -3.43 35.55 0.02
CA ARG A 300 -3.08 36.93 -0.33
C ARG A 300 -4.02 37.99 0.27
N ARG A 301 -5.23 37.57 0.66
CA ARG A 301 -6.26 38.41 1.29
C ARG A 301 -6.34 38.25 2.80
N GLY A 302 -5.40 37.50 3.39
CA GLY A 302 -5.35 37.23 4.84
C GLY A 302 -6.41 36.21 5.31
N TRP A 303 -6.87 35.35 4.39
CA TRP A 303 -7.84 34.30 4.70
C TRP A 303 -7.30 32.89 4.39
N SER A 304 -7.83 31.92 5.09
CA SER A 304 -7.53 30.50 4.90
C SER A 304 -8.81 29.69 4.88
N LEU A 305 -8.77 28.52 4.26
CA LEU A 305 -9.85 27.56 4.27
C LEU A 305 -9.54 26.44 5.25
N HIS A 306 -10.42 26.25 6.21
CA HIS A 306 -10.36 25.13 7.15
C HIS A 306 -11.37 24.05 6.77
N LEU A 307 -10.92 22.79 6.64
CA LEU A 307 -11.75 21.63 6.37
C LEU A 307 -11.91 20.76 7.62
N SER A 308 -13.11 20.22 7.78
CA SER A 308 -13.42 19.24 8.83
C SER A 308 -14.29 18.11 8.24
N SER A 309 -14.14 16.91 8.78
CA SER A 309 -14.98 15.77 8.39
C SER A 309 -16.42 15.98 8.84
N SER A 310 -17.37 15.61 8.00
CA SER A 310 -18.80 15.56 8.32
C SER A 310 -19.41 14.24 7.83
N GLU A 311 -20.65 13.94 8.24
CA GLU A 311 -21.36 12.71 7.82
C GLU A 311 -21.55 12.58 6.31
N HIS A 312 -21.54 13.70 5.58
CA HIS A 312 -21.86 13.76 4.14
C HIS A 312 -20.66 14.16 3.26
N GLY A 313 -19.47 14.32 3.83
CA GLY A 313 -18.27 14.75 3.10
C GLY A 313 -17.38 15.67 3.95
N LEU A 314 -16.66 16.57 3.29
CA LEU A 314 -15.76 17.51 3.97
C LEU A 314 -16.42 18.89 4.02
N GLN A 315 -16.60 19.44 5.21
CA GLN A 315 -17.13 20.76 5.40
C GLN A 315 -15.99 21.81 5.45
N GLY A 316 -16.05 22.78 4.56
CA GLY A 316 -15.13 23.90 4.47
C GLY A 316 -15.72 25.17 5.04
N ARG A 317 -14.90 25.94 5.78
CA ARG A 317 -15.24 27.29 6.25
C ARG A 317 -14.04 28.22 6.05
N LEU A 318 -14.33 29.47 5.74
CA LEU A 318 -13.32 30.52 5.70
C LEU A 318 -12.98 30.95 7.13
N VAL A 319 -11.70 31.08 7.39
CA VAL A 319 -11.17 31.58 8.67
C VAL A 319 -10.16 32.68 8.37
N GLN A 320 -10.08 33.68 9.23
CA GLN A 320 -9.03 34.67 9.14
C GLN A 320 -7.69 33.99 9.35
N ALA A 321 -6.73 34.22 8.46
CA ALA A 321 -5.43 33.59 8.54
C ALA A 321 -4.68 34.15 9.76
N GLU A 322 -4.27 33.25 10.65
CA GLU A 322 -3.32 33.61 11.70
C GLU A 322 -1.90 33.43 11.15
N PRO A 323 -0.96 34.34 11.46
CA PRO A 323 0.44 34.16 11.06
C PRO A 323 0.98 32.91 11.75
N ALA A 324 1.13 31.87 10.95
CA ALA A 324 1.41 30.54 11.46
C ALA A 324 2.84 30.08 11.25
N LEU A 325 3.13 29.01 11.35
CA LEU A 325 4.05 27.92 11.23
C LEU A 325 5.53 28.30 10.99
N LYS A 326 6.34 27.80 11.90
CA LYS A 326 7.80 27.77 11.77
C LYS A 326 8.18 26.69 10.73
N PRO A 327 9.32 26.82 10.04
CA PRO A 327 9.81 25.84 9.07
C PRO A 327 9.90 24.40 9.61
N ASP A 328 10.05 24.22 10.92
CA ASP A 328 10.11 22.93 11.59
C ASP A 328 8.81 22.11 11.47
N HIS A 329 7.69 22.75 11.14
CA HIS A 329 6.41 22.09 10.96
C HIS A 329 6.30 21.31 9.64
N LEU A 330 7.09 21.64 8.61
CA LEU A 330 7.07 20.92 7.35
C LEU A 330 7.48 19.44 7.53
N ALA A 331 8.50 19.19 8.36
CA ALA A 331 8.92 17.83 8.66
C ALA A 331 7.80 17.05 9.39
N ALA A 332 7.15 17.68 10.38
CA ALA A 332 6.04 17.08 11.09
C ALA A 332 4.82 16.78 10.19
N TRP A 333 4.60 17.60 9.16
CA TRP A 333 3.56 17.35 8.17
C TRP A 333 3.88 16.15 7.27
N ILE A 334 5.13 16.04 6.80
CA ILE A 334 5.58 14.90 5.99
C ILE A 334 5.44 13.57 6.77
N GLU A 335 5.67 13.60 8.08
CA GLU A 335 5.52 12.41 8.94
C GLU A 335 4.08 11.93 9.11
N GLN A 336 3.08 12.79 8.82
CA GLN A 336 1.66 12.46 8.94
C GLN A 336 1.11 11.73 7.70
N PHE A 337 1.83 11.74 6.59
CA PHE A 337 1.51 11.02 5.36
C PHE A 337 2.34 9.73 5.25
#